data_80ac458f95b8da225bc2cb4b2c8d8db7
#
_entry.id   80ac458f95b8da225bc2cb4b2c8d8db7
#
_cell.length_a   1.000
_cell.length_b   1.000
_cell.length_c   1.000
_cell.angle_alpha   90.00
_cell.angle_beta   90.00
_cell.angle_gamma   90.00
#
_symmetry.space_group_name_H-M   'P 1'
#
loop_
_entity.id
_entity.type
_entity.pdbx_description
1 polymer ?
#
loop_
_entity_poly.entity_id
_entity_poly.type
_entity_poly.pdbx_seq_one_letter_code
_entity_poly.pdbx_strand_id
1 'polypeptide(L)'
;PLVLSSIVTGVASIAGGKEFGRLGAKTLGYYMTTSFLAIITGLLVVNVTQPGVGANLNLSMPDSFALGEGASFIDILLRMVPQNIFSALSDNGSMLQIIVFALLLGYFIGKTPEPHGGRIKGIFESFFEVMMALAGGILKLIPYGVFALVVKVVGETGFATFKPLLY
;
A
#
# COMPACT_ATOMS: atom_id res chain seq x y z
N PRO A 1 8.28 -7.45 -0.80
CA PRO A 1 9.65 -7.20 -1.27
C PRO A 1 9.78 -5.86 -2.00
N LEU A 2 8.86 -5.54 -2.94
CA LEU A 2 8.90 -4.32 -3.75
C LEU A 2 8.78 -3.05 -2.88
N VAL A 3 7.86 -3.02 -1.92
CA VAL A 3 7.67 -1.88 -1.00
C VAL A 3 8.95 -1.64 -0.17
N LEU A 4 9.55 -2.72 0.36
CA LEU A 4 10.78 -2.63 1.13
C LEU A 4 11.91 -2.02 0.28
N SER A 5 12.19 -2.60 -0.89
CA SER A 5 13.29 -2.13 -1.75
C SER A 5 13.09 -0.70 -2.24
N SER A 6 11.87 -0.32 -2.65
CA SER A 6 11.58 1.04 -3.12
C SER A 6 11.79 2.10 -2.05
N ILE A 7 11.30 1.84 -0.82
CA ILE A 7 11.47 2.79 0.29
C ILE A 7 12.93 2.89 0.70
N VAL A 8 13.63 1.75 0.84
CA VAL A 8 15.06 1.76 1.19
C VAL A 8 15.88 2.53 0.17
N THR A 9 15.70 2.25 -1.12
CA THR A 9 16.40 2.94 -2.22
C THR A 9 16.09 4.43 -2.23
N GLY A 10 14.81 4.80 -2.14
CA GLY A 10 14.37 6.19 -2.12
C GLY A 10 14.96 6.97 -0.94
N VAL A 11 14.85 6.43 0.27
CA VAL A 11 15.34 7.09 1.49
C VAL A 11 16.87 7.15 1.51
N ALA A 12 17.57 6.06 1.15
CA ALA A 12 19.03 6.04 1.11
C ALA A 12 19.61 7.06 0.12
N SER A 13 18.88 7.37 -0.95
CA SER A 13 19.30 8.36 -1.95
C SER A 13 19.27 9.79 -1.42
N ILE A 14 18.41 10.12 -0.46
CA ILE A 14 18.24 11.48 0.09
C ILE A 14 18.75 11.63 1.51
N ALA A 15 19.00 10.53 2.24
CA ALA A 15 19.36 10.55 3.67
C ALA A 15 20.74 11.17 3.94
N GLY A 16 21.67 11.19 2.96
CA GLY A 16 22.97 11.86 3.06
C GLY A 16 22.91 13.39 2.98
N GLY A 17 21.77 13.96 2.56
CA GLY A 17 21.60 15.40 2.38
C GLY A 17 21.09 16.13 3.64
N LYS A 18 21.53 17.39 3.82
CA LYS A 18 21.06 18.27 4.90
C LYS A 18 19.56 18.58 4.82
N GLU A 19 18.93 18.29 3.69
CA GLU A 19 17.52 18.63 3.40
C GLU A 19 16.53 17.49 3.69
N PHE A 20 17.01 16.33 4.15
CA PHE A 20 16.17 15.14 4.36
C PHE A 20 14.93 15.44 5.24
N GLY A 21 15.14 16.10 6.39
CA GLY A 21 14.05 16.45 7.30
C GLY A 21 13.03 17.42 6.66
N ARG A 22 13.51 18.41 5.89
CA ARG A 22 12.67 19.40 5.22
C ARG A 22 11.86 18.78 4.09
N LEU A 23 12.47 17.89 3.32
CA LEU A 23 11.79 17.12 2.27
C LEU A 23 10.74 16.18 2.88
N GLY A 24 11.09 15.44 3.94
CA GLY A 24 10.16 14.56 4.63
C GLY A 24 8.93 15.30 5.16
N ALA A 25 9.12 16.44 5.83
CA ALA A 25 8.02 17.25 6.34
C ALA A 25 7.11 17.81 5.22
N LYS A 26 7.70 18.27 4.11
CA LYS A 26 6.92 18.75 2.94
C LYS A 26 6.13 17.62 2.29
N THR A 27 6.74 16.45 2.13
CA THR A 27 6.11 15.27 1.56
C THR A 27 4.95 14.80 2.43
N LEU A 28 5.17 14.73 3.75
CA LEU A 28 4.12 14.37 4.69
C LEU A 28 2.95 15.35 4.64
N GLY A 29 3.24 16.65 4.67
CA GLY A 29 2.22 17.70 4.55
C GLY A 29 1.42 17.61 3.24
N TYR A 30 2.10 17.35 2.13
CA TYR A 30 1.45 17.16 0.83
C TYR A 30 0.52 15.93 0.85
N TYR A 31 0.99 14.79 1.33
CA TYR A 31 0.16 13.58 1.41
C TYR A 31 -1.03 13.74 2.34
N MET A 32 -0.86 14.37 3.50
CA MET A 32 -1.98 14.64 4.42
C MET A 32 -3.04 15.53 3.77
N THR A 33 -2.62 16.59 3.08
CA THR A 33 -3.53 17.50 2.40
C THR A 33 -4.26 16.84 1.24
N THR A 34 -3.55 16.10 0.39
CA THR A 34 -4.16 15.40 -0.75
C THR A 34 -5.10 14.28 -0.30
N SER A 35 -4.73 13.53 0.75
CA SER A 35 -5.59 12.49 1.31
C SER A 35 -6.88 13.09 1.91
N PHE A 36 -6.76 14.21 2.61
CA PHE A 36 -7.94 14.90 3.16
C PHE A 36 -8.87 15.40 2.05
N LEU A 37 -8.33 16.02 0.99
CA LEU A 37 -9.11 16.44 -0.17
C LEU A 37 -9.76 15.24 -0.88
N ALA A 38 -9.05 14.14 -1.03
CA ALA A 38 -9.59 12.92 -1.65
C ALA A 38 -10.76 12.34 -0.84
N ILE A 39 -10.65 12.30 0.49
CA ILE A 39 -11.72 11.83 1.38
C ILE A 39 -12.96 12.74 1.25
N ILE A 40 -12.78 14.07 1.28
CA ILE A 40 -13.90 15.01 1.11
C ILE A 40 -14.56 14.81 -0.25
N THR A 41 -13.76 14.72 -1.31
CA THR A 41 -14.29 14.53 -2.67
C THR A 41 -15.05 13.19 -2.77
N GLY A 42 -14.50 12.11 -2.22
CA GLY A 42 -15.15 10.80 -2.19
C GLY A 42 -16.49 10.84 -1.44
N LEU A 43 -16.53 11.48 -0.27
CA LEU A 43 -17.76 11.64 0.51
C LEU A 43 -18.81 12.47 -0.24
N LEU A 44 -18.40 13.57 -0.89
CA LEU A 44 -19.31 14.39 -1.68
C LEU A 44 -19.90 13.58 -2.85
N VAL A 45 -19.06 12.87 -3.59
CA VAL A 45 -19.50 12.06 -4.74
C VAL A 45 -20.48 10.98 -4.27
N VAL A 46 -20.15 10.22 -3.22
CA VAL A 46 -21.02 9.15 -2.69
C VAL A 46 -22.36 9.71 -2.19
N ASN A 47 -22.37 10.86 -1.53
CA ASN A 47 -23.62 11.49 -1.06
C ASN A 47 -24.49 12.03 -2.20
N VAL A 48 -23.88 12.49 -3.30
CA VAL A 48 -24.62 13.00 -4.46
C VAL A 48 -25.14 11.88 -5.35
N THR A 49 -24.30 10.87 -5.61
CA THR A 49 -24.66 9.77 -6.53
C THR A 49 -25.46 8.67 -5.87
N GLN A 50 -25.33 8.53 -4.54
CA GLN A 50 -25.98 7.47 -3.72
C GLN A 50 -25.94 6.09 -4.40
N PRO A 51 -24.77 5.61 -4.85
CA PRO A 51 -24.64 4.34 -5.55
C PRO A 51 -25.01 3.21 -4.58
N GLY A 52 -26.09 2.50 -4.85
CA GLY A 52 -26.53 1.38 -4.01
C GLY A 52 -27.91 1.59 -3.36
N VAL A 53 -28.53 2.74 -3.52
CA VAL A 53 -29.94 2.92 -3.13
C VAL A 53 -30.80 2.03 -4.04
N GLY A 54 -31.43 0.99 -3.45
CA GLY A 54 -32.23 -0.01 -4.17
C GLY A 54 -31.51 -1.29 -4.55
N ALA A 55 -30.22 -1.42 -4.29
CA ALA A 55 -29.51 -2.68 -4.44
C ALA A 55 -29.78 -3.59 -3.24
N ASN A 56 -30.79 -4.47 -3.32
CA ASN A 56 -30.98 -5.56 -2.37
C ASN A 56 -29.93 -6.65 -2.62
N LEU A 57 -28.69 -6.36 -2.24
CA LEU A 57 -27.64 -7.36 -2.16
C LEU A 57 -27.88 -8.10 -0.82
N ASN A 58 -28.43 -9.32 -0.88
CA ASN A 58 -28.48 -10.26 0.25
C ASN A 58 -27.05 -10.72 0.58
N LEU A 59 -26.19 -9.78 0.91
CA LEU A 59 -24.84 -10.08 1.42
C LEU A 59 -25.01 -10.32 2.92
N SER A 60 -24.91 -11.57 3.36
CA SER A 60 -24.59 -11.86 4.75
C SER A 60 -23.27 -11.16 5.05
N MET A 61 -23.30 -10.15 5.93
CA MET A 61 -22.06 -9.52 6.39
C MET A 61 -21.19 -10.60 7.02
N PRO A 62 -19.94 -10.78 6.58
CA PRO A 62 -19.01 -11.64 7.30
C PRO A 62 -18.87 -11.08 8.73
N ASP A 63 -18.92 -11.95 9.74
CA ASP A 63 -18.76 -11.60 11.15
C ASP A 63 -17.47 -10.82 11.47
N SER A 64 -16.54 -10.74 10.50
CA SER A 64 -15.29 -10.00 10.57
C SER A 64 -15.39 -8.50 10.22
N PHE A 65 -16.56 -7.98 9.84
CA PHE A 65 -16.83 -6.53 9.73
C PHE A 65 -17.18 -5.88 11.08
N ALA A 66 -16.82 -6.50 12.19
CA ALA A 66 -16.69 -5.73 13.41
C ALA A 66 -15.69 -4.61 13.08
N LEU A 67 -16.21 -3.37 12.97
CA LEU A 67 -15.39 -2.16 12.99
C LEU A 67 -14.43 -2.36 14.16
N GLY A 68 -13.18 -2.73 13.87
CA GLY A 68 -12.22 -3.06 14.91
C GLY A 68 -12.30 -1.95 15.93
N GLU A 69 -12.54 -2.31 17.19
CA GLU A 69 -12.52 -1.37 18.32
C GLU A 69 -11.32 -0.48 18.06
N GLY A 70 -11.56 0.82 17.85
CA GLY A 70 -10.58 1.72 17.27
C GLY A 70 -9.23 1.53 17.95
N ALA A 71 -8.28 0.95 17.22
CA ALA A 71 -6.96 0.70 17.77
C ALA A 71 -6.46 2.01 18.37
N SER A 72 -6.15 2.02 19.67
CA SER A 72 -5.61 3.19 20.34
C SER A 72 -4.42 3.70 19.53
N PHE A 73 -4.23 5.01 19.45
CA PHE A 73 -3.05 5.59 18.79
C PHE A 73 -1.75 4.97 19.33
N ILE A 74 -1.73 4.62 20.61
CA ILE A 74 -0.60 3.93 21.26
C ILE A 74 -0.41 2.53 20.68
N ASP A 75 -1.50 1.77 20.44
CA ASP A 75 -1.41 0.43 19.85
C ASP A 75 -0.86 0.49 18.42
N ILE A 76 -1.23 1.53 17.66
CA ILE A 76 -0.67 1.75 16.32
C ILE A 76 0.83 2.00 16.41
N LEU A 77 1.27 2.87 17.33
CA LEU A 77 2.70 3.15 17.54
C LEU A 77 3.49 1.92 17.98
N LEU A 78 2.94 1.11 18.88
CA LEU A 78 3.59 -0.13 19.32
C LEU A 78 3.68 -1.16 18.18
N ARG A 79 2.65 -1.23 17.32
CA ARG A 79 2.64 -2.10 16.14
C ARG A 79 3.60 -1.64 15.03
N MET A 80 4.11 -0.40 15.07
CA MET A 80 5.08 0.09 14.09
C MET A 80 6.46 -0.57 14.21
N VAL A 81 6.81 -1.06 15.40
CA VAL A 81 8.12 -1.69 15.64
C VAL A 81 8.02 -3.19 15.39
N PRO A 82 8.69 -3.73 14.35
CA PRO A 82 8.67 -5.16 14.09
C PRO A 82 9.45 -5.91 15.15
N GLN A 83 8.84 -6.90 15.78
CA GLN A 83 9.56 -7.83 16.67
C GLN A 83 10.50 -8.74 15.87
N ASN A 84 10.09 -9.08 14.65
CA ASN A 84 10.89 -9.84 13.68
C ASN A 84 10.53 -9.39 12.26
N ILE A 85 11.51 -8.84 11.55
CA ILE A 85 11.30 -8.34 10.19
C ILE A 85 10.94 -9.44 9.19
N PHE A 86 11.49 -10.64 9.35
CA PHE A 86 11.18 -11.75 8.45
C PHE A 86 9.74 -12.23 8.62
N SER A 87 9.24 -12.24 9.84
CA SER A 87 7.83 -12.52 10.11
C SER A 87 6.93 -11.43 9.51
N ALA A 88 7.29 -10.15 9.67
CA ALA A 88 6.54 -9.03 9.08
C ALA A 88 6.50 -9.10 7.55
N LEU A 89 7.58 -9.54 6.90
CA LEU A 89 7.64 -9.70 5.44
C LEU A 89 6.76 -10.84 4.92
N SER A 90 6.41 -11.81 5.77
CA SER A 90 5.55 -12.95 5.44
C SER A 90 4.07 -12.67 5.68
N ASP A 91 3.74 -11.62 6.43
CA ASP A 91 2.38 -11.25 6.81
C ASP A 91 1.90 -9.99 6.07
N ASN A 92 0.80 -10.13 5.33
CA ASN A 92 0.20 -9.01 4.60
C ASN A 92 -0.40 -7.93 5.52
N GLY A 93 -0.72 -8.26 6.78
CA GLY A 93 -1.23 -7.32 7.79
C GLY A 93 -0.15 -6.41 8.37
N SER A 94 1.13 -6.77 8.22
CA SER A 94 2.27 -6.10 8.86
C SER A 94 2.96 -5.04 7.99
N MET A 95 2.26 -4.47 7.00
CA MET A 95 2.84 -3.48 6.06
C MET A 95 3.42 -2.26 6.76
N LEU A 96 2.79 -1.78 7.84
CA LEU A 96 3.29 -0.62 8.60
C LEU A 96 4.67 -0.89 9.20
N GLN A 97 4.89 -2.09 9.72
CA GLN A 97 6.19 -2.53 10.27
C GLN A 97 7.27 -2.53 9.19
N ILE A 98 6.93 -3.02 7.99
CA ILE A 98 7.85 -3.06 6.84
C ILE A 98 8.24 -1.64 6.42
N ILE A 99 7.27 -0.71 6.37
CA ILE A 99 7.51 0.69 6.00
C ILE A 99 8.45 1.35 7.01
N VAL A 100 8.17 1.22 8.31
CA VAL A 100 8.99 1.83 9.36
C VAL A 100 10.40 1.26 9.35
N PHE A 101 10.54 -0.06 9.23
CA PHE A 101 11.85 -0.69 9.11
C PHE A 101 12.62 -0.21 7.87
N ALA A 102 11.94 -0.13 6.71
CA ALA A 102 12.55 0.33 5.46
C ALA A 102 13.02 1.79 5.53
N LEU A 103 12.25 2.66 6.19
CA LEU A 103 12.62 4.06 6.42
C LEU A 103 13.89 4.16 7.29
N LEU A 104 13.93 3.42 8.40
CA LEU A 104 15.09 3.38 9.28
C LEU A 104 16.31 2.80 8.55
N LEU A 105 16.16 1.66 7.90
CA LEU A 105 17.25 1.01 7.18
C LEU A 105 17.80 1.93 6.07
N GLY A 106 16.93 2.52 5.25
CA GLY A 106 17.34 3.45 4.19
C GLY A 106 18.07 4.68 4.75
N TYR A 107 17.59 5.24 5.87
CA TYR A 107 18.24 6.36 6.54
C TYR A 107 19.67 6.00 7.00
N PHE A 108 19.85 4.85 7.65
CA PHE A 108 21.17 4.43 8.10
C PHE A 108 22.11 4.03 6.96
N ILE A 109 21.61 3.42 5.91
CA ILE A 109 22.39 3.15 4.68
C ILE A 109 22.90 4.46 4.09
N GLY A 110 22.04 5.48 3.95
CA GLY A 110 22.45 6.78 3.41
C GLY A 110 23.43 7.56 4.32
N LYS A 111 23.49 7.23 5.60
CA LYS A 111 24.47 7.80 6.54
C LYS A 111 25.75 6.98 6.68
N THR A 112 25.77 5.75 6.18
CA THR A 112 26.95 4.89 6.25
C THR A 112 28.04 5.39 5.29
N PRO A 113 29.31 5.52 5.75
CA PRO A 113 30.41 5.97 4.89
C PRO A 113 30.66 5.05 3.70
N GLU A 114 31.16 5.63 2.62
CA GLU A 114 31.66 4.87 1.48
C GLU A 114 32.91 4.04 1.88
N PRO A 115 33.12 2.83 1.29
CA PRO A 115 32.34 2.24 0.19
C PRO A 115 31.13 1.38 0.65
N HIS A 116 30.89 1.25 1.94
CA HIS A 116 29.90 0.30 2.49
C HIS A 116 28.45 0.75 2.21
N GLY A 117 28.16 2.02 2.42
CA GLY A 117 26.84 2.59 2.18
C GLY A 117 26.41 2.45 0.73
N GLY A 118 27.29 2.83 -0.20
CA GLY A 118 27.03 2.74 -1.63
C GLY A 118 26.83 1.30 -2.14
N ARG A 119 27.59 0.34 -1.60
CA ARG A 119 27.42 -1.08 -1.97
C ARG A 119 26.07 -1.62 -1.56
N ILE A 120 25.63 -1.38 -0.32
CA ILE A 120 24.34 -1.84 0.16
C ILE A 120 23.22 -1.14 -0.61
N LYS A 121 23.33 0.18 -0.82
CA LYS A 121 22.38 0.93 -1.63
C LYS A 121 22.23 0.33 -3.03
N GLY A 122 23.35 0.04 -3.72
CA GLY A 122 23.34 -0.59 -5.05
C GLY A 122 22.67 -1.97 -5.08
N ILE A 123 22.79 -2.75 -3.99
CA ILE A 123 22.08 -4.03 -3.88
C ILE A 123 20.55 -3.79 -3.83
N PHE A 124 20.08 -2.84 -3.03
CA PHE A 124 18.66 -2.54 -2.96
C PHE A 124 18.11 -1.91 -4.25
N GLU A 125 18.89 -1.08 -4.94
CA GLU A 125 18.55 -0.54 -6.26
C GLU A 125 18.39 -1.68 -7.28
N SER A 126 19.36 -2.58 -7.37
CA SER A 126 19.29 -3.73 -8.27
C SER A 126 18.12 -4.66 -7.94
N PHE A 127 17.87 -4.88 -6.65
CA PHE A 127 16.74 -5.69 -6.20
C PHE A 127 15.39 -5.03 -6.53
N PHE A 128 15.30 -3.71 -6.40
CA PHE A 128 14.11 -2.96 -6.79
C PHE A 128 13.81 -3.09 -8.29
N GLU A 129 14.84 -2.95 -9.16
CA GLU A 129 14.67 -3.12 -10.61
C GLU A 129 14.18 -4.53 -10.98
N VAL A 130 14.73 -5.57 -10.34
CA VAL A 130 14.26 -6.95 -10.55
C VAL A 130 12.82 -7.12 -10.11
N MET A 131 12.42 -6.54 -8.96
CA MET A 131 11.04 -6.60 -8.48
C MET A 131 10.08 -5.82 -9.39
N MET A 132 10.51 -4.70 -9.97
CA MET A 132 9.72 -3.95 -10.95
C MET A 132 9.53 -4.74 -12.25
N ALA A 133 10.57 -5.40 -12.75
CA ALA A 133 10.48 -6.27 -13.92
C ALA A 133 9.50 -7.44 -13.68
N LEU A 134 9.59 -8.07 -12.50
CA LEU A 134 8.68 -9.15 -12.09
C LEU A 134 7.24 -8.65 -12.01
N ALA A 135 7.00 -7.50 -11.37
CA ALA A 135 5.69 -6.89 -11.30
C ALA A 135 5.13 -6.59 -12.70
N GLY A 136 5.95 -6.01 -13.59
CA GLY A 136 5.58 -5.76 -14.98
C GLY A 136 5.21 -7.04 -15.73
N GLY A 137 5.91 -8.15 -15.46
CA GLY A 137 5.56 -9.47 -16.00
C GLY A 137 4.19 -9.96 -15.54
N ILE A 138 3.92 -9.85 -14.23
CA ILE A 138 2.64 -10.25 -13.63
C ILE A 138 1.49 -9.38 -14.15
N LEU A 139 1.71 -8.06 -14.27
CA LEU A 139 0.70 -7.12 -14.78
C LEU A 139 0.23 -7.47 -16.20
N LYS A 140 1.07 -8.06 -17.04
CA LYS A 140 0.67 -8.54 -18.37
C LYS A 140 -0.36 -9.68 -18.32
N LEU A 141 -0.45 -10.40 -17.20
CA LEU A 141 -1.41 -11.49 -17.02
C LEU A 141 -2.77 -11.00 -16.46
N ILE A 142 -2.85 -9.76 -15.96
CA ILE A 142 -4.08 -9.19 -15.37
C ILE A 142 -5.29 -9.30 -16.29
N PRO A 143 -5.24 -8.98 -17.61
CA PRO A 143 -6.42 -9.08 -18.47
C PRO A 143 -7.02 -10.50 -18.49
N TYR A 144 -6.18 -11.52 -18.49
CA TYR A 144 -6.62 -12.91 -18.46
C TYR A 144 -7.25 -13.28 -17.12
N GLY A 145 -6.64 -12.82 -16.01
CA GLY A 145 -7.17 -13.02 -14.65
C GLY A 145 -8.52 -12.33 -14.45
N VAL A 146 -8.66 -11.09 -14.90
CA VAL A 146 -9.92 -10.33 -14.83
C VAL A 146 -11.00 -11.04 -15.68
N PHE A 147 -10.65 -11.47 -16.90
CA PHE A 147 -11.58 -12.21 -17.74
C PHE A 147 -12.08 -13.49 -17.05
N ALA A 148 -11.18 -14.28 -16.48
CA ALA A 148 -11.55 -15.51 -15.75
C ALA A 148 -12.46 -15.23 -14.54
N LEU A 149 -12.16 -14.16 -13.78
CA LEU A 149 -13.00 -13.73 -12.64
C LEU A 149 -14.41 -13.30 -13.09
N VAL A 150 -14.49 -12.52 -14.17
CA VAL A 150 -15.79 -12.09 -14.72
C VAL A 150 -16.60 -13.28 -15.18
N VAL A 151 -16.00 -14.23 -15.90
CA VAL A 151 -16.67 -15.46 -16.34
C VAL A 151 -17.17 -16.27 -15.14
N LYS A 152 -16.37 -16.41 -14.10
CA LYS A 152 -16.76 -17.10 -12.86
C LYS A 152 -17.98 -16.43 -12.22
N VAL A 153 -17.90 -15.12 -11.99
CA VAL A 153 -18.99 -14.35 -11.35
C VAL A 153 -20.27 -14.40 -12.17
N VAL A 154 -20.17 -14.25 -13.50
CA VAL A 154 -21.34 -14.35 -14.39
C VAL A 154 -21.94 -15.75 -14.37
N GLY A 155 -21.12 -16.80 -14.31
CA GLY A 155 -21.57 -18.19 -14.21
C GLY A 155 -22.30 -18.50 -12.91
N GLU A 156 -21.87 -17.91 -11.79
CA GLU A 156 -22.46 -18.13 -10.47
C GLU A 156 -23.72 -17.28 -10.22
N THR A 157 -23.73 -16.01 -10.67
CA THR A 157 -24.78 -15.04 -10.34
C THR A 157 -25.74 -14.72 -11.48
N GLY A 158 -25.41 -15.12 -12.70
CA GLY A 158 -26.16 -14.80 -13.90
C GLY A 158 -25.98 -13.36 -14.39
N PHE A 159 -26.24 -13.13 -15.67
CA PHE A 159 -26.09 -11.80 -16.31
C PHE A 159 -27.02 -10.72 -15.73
N ALA A 160 -28.16 -11.12 -15.14
CA ALA A 160 -29.18 -10.21 -14.62
C ALA A 160 -28.63 -9.34 -13.45
N THR A 161 -27.65 -9.84 -12.70
CA THR A 161 -27.04 -9.14 -11.56
C THR A 161 -26.18 -7.94 -12.00
N PHE A 162 -25.71 -7.90 -13.25
CA PHE A 162 -24.92 -6.79 -13.78
C PHE A 162 -25.77 -5.63 -14.33
N LYS A 163 -27.06 -5.87 -14.63
CA LYS A 163 -27.93 -4.85 -15.19
C LYS A 163 -28.06 -3.57 -14.32
N PRO A 164 -28.17 -3.68 -12.96
CA PRO A 164 -28.22 -2.49 -12.09
C PRO A 164 -26.88 -1.74 -11.95
N LEU A 165 -25.75 -2.36 -12.34
CA LEU A 165 -24.41 -1.73 -12.24
C LEU A 165 -24.03 -0.94 -13.50
N LEU A 166 -24.84 -1.04 -14.55
CA LEU A 166 -24.64 -0.34 -15.84
C LEU A 166 -25.42 0.97 -15.94
N TYR A 167 -26.25 1.28 -14.94
CA TYR A 167 -26.99 2.53 -14.78
C TYR A 167 -26.48 3.29 -13.55
#